data_4f6eea28aa1c179801e293b14ba8d3cc
#
_entry.id   4f6eea28aa1c179801e293b14ba8d3cc
#
_cell.length_a   1.000
_cell.length_b   1.000
_cell.length_c   1.000
_cell.angle_alpha   90.00
_cell.angle_beta   90.00
_cell.angle_gamma   90.00
#
_symmetry.space_group_name_H-M   'P 1'
#
loop_
_entity.id
_entity.type
_entity.pdbx_description
1 polymer ?
#
loop_
_entity_poly.entity_id
_entity_poly.type
_entity_poly.pdbx_seq_one_letter_code
_entity_poly.pdbx_strand_id
1 'polypeptide(L)'
;MKVTKFSKIALQSTAVCTAMVLFQAGGAMAADGQKGGTLKIVGTADLDHFDPTNAALVTTNNFLRATQRTLIGYNSSTDEDERIRPVGDLATEVPQPTNGGLTYTFTLRDGAMWNAPSGARQVTSVDFERGMKRMCNPALGSAALTYFVTLIEGMESFCDGFAEVEPTVDAMKAYIEENDISGITQPDDMTVEITLTETAGDFVYMVSLPTASPAPVEVLDYMPDGPEYRANYIASGPYTPVDYVPDGSLKLDRNPAWSADADPLRAANVDHIEITFGVQPDAAIQQLQAGDADMVYDITIPPAILSLLTATADPKVMTMSAGRTAFLFINTVSENNNGALKDLRVRQALNYAIDKAALVQQMGGPTVAQPQNGIFGPGVLGFHEFDLYPSEGHAGDPEKARALLAEAGYPDGITLKMPYRNQNNMPEIAQTIQAAMAEAGITLDLTPVTASDYYSKFMTNPRNTQEGAWDIAPVGWAPDWVGGAARSVFQPQFSFDGRHQTYNYTDYNNDKANEIAKQAINATTPEEAARLWGEVDVLVMTDAPVVPYYTEQVVLYRGPAVENFQPYALGGQGDWTNVWLNR
;
A
#
# COMPACT_ATOMS: atom_id res chain seq x y z
N MET A 1 37.51 80.03 22.78
CA MET A 1 38.55 79.41 21.94
C MET A 1 38.11 78.01 21.56
N LYS A 2 38.11 77.76 20.28
CA LYS A 2 37.77 76.49 19.52
C LYS A 2 36.30 76.12 19.34
N VAL A 3 35.87 76.38 18.12
CA VAL A 3 34.71 76.01 17.36
C VAL A 3 34.68 74.50 17.12
N THR A 4 33.54 73.88 17.30
CA THR A 4 33.35 72.54 16.79
C THR A 4 32.09 72.48 15.89
N LYS A 5 32.29 72.00 14.64
CA LYS A 5 31.35 71.98 13.54
C LYS A 5 30.25 70.96 13.77
N PHE A 6 28.97 71.34 13.48
CA PHE A 6 27.88 70.47 13.29
C PHE A 6 28.00 69.75 11.94
N SER A 7 27.93 68.40 11.95
CA SER A 7 27.85 67.57 10.77
C SER A 7 26.40 67.10 10.59
N LYS A 8 25.85 67.34 9.42
CA LYS A 8 24.50 66.93 8.99
C LYS A 8 24.47 65.42 8.75
N ILE A 9 23.57 64.70 9.42
CA ILE A 9 23.26 63.33 9.15
C ILE A 9 22.13 63.32 8.13
N ALA A 10 22.42 62.79 6.93
CA ALA A 10 21.43 62.52 5.90
C ALA A 10 20.71 61.21 6.21
N LEU A 11 19.37 61.25 6.31
CA LEU A 11 18.53 60.06 6.33
C LEU A 11 18.54 59.41 4.93
N GLN A 12 19.12 58.23 4.82
CA GLN A 12 18.91 57.36 3.67
C GLN A 12 17.74 56.45 3.97
N SER A 13 16.67 56.60 3.19
CA SER A 13 15.52 55.72 3.16
C SER A 13 15.91 54.42 2.43
N THR A 14 16.04 53.33 3.17
CA THR A 14 16.24 52.00 2.60
C THR A 14 14.90 51.44 2.20
N ALA A 15 14.63 51.40 0.90
CA ALA A 15 13.49 50.65 0.34
C ALA A 15 13.79 49.14 0.46
N VAL A 16 13.04 48.44 1.30
CA VAL A 16 13.05 46.99 1.37
C VAL A 16 12.24 46.47 0.20
N CYS A 17 12.90 46.03 -0.87
CA CYS A 17 12.29 45.21 -1.91
C CYS A 17 12.05 43.80 -1.35
N THR A 18 10.81 43.49 -1.00
CA THR A 18 10.40 42.14 -0.71
C THR A 18 10.36 41.37 -2.05
N ALA A 19 11.39 40.60 -2.34
CA ALA A 19 11.38 39.65 -3.43
C ALA A 19 10.43 38.52 -3.03
N MET A 20 9.25 38.50 -3.62
CA MET A 20 8.40 37.30 -3.68
C MET A 20 9.15 36.25 -4.50
N VAL A 21 9.75 35.27 -3.83
CA VAL A 21 10.21 34.05 -4.46
C VAL A 21 8.95 33.24 -4.77
N LEU A 22 8.48 33.31 -6.00
CA LEU A 22 7.55 32.36 -6.58
C LEU A 22 8.28 31.00 -6.62
N PHE A 23 8.01 30.15 -5.65
CA PHE A 23 8.25 28.72 -5.80
C PHE A 23 7.33 28.25 -6.92
N GLN A 24 7.84 28.20 -8.14
CA GLN A 24 7.27 27.31 -9.14
C GLN A 24 7.49 25.89 -8.61
N ALA A 25 6.40 25.24 -8.18
CA ALA A 25 6.36 23.81 -8.06
C ALA A 25 6.62 23.27 -9.49
N GLY A 26 7.88 22.98 -9.78
CA GLY A 26 8.26 22.20 -10.95
C GLY A 26 7.72 20.80 -10.71
N GLY A 27 6.55 20.49 -11.28
CA GLY A 27 6.17 19.10 -11.49
C GLY A 27 7.35 18.46 -12.25
N ALA A 28 7.86 17.35 -11.74
CA ALA A 28 8.83 16.55 -12.46
C ALA A 28 8.15 16.12 -13.77
N MET A 29 8.41 16.85 -14.85
CA MET A 29 8.01 16.43 -16.20
C MET A 29 8.71 15.10 -16.42
N ALA A 30 7.94 14.05 -16.71
CA ALA A 30 8.46 12.77 -17.14
C ALA A 30 9.53 13.06 -18.22
N ALA A 31 10.76 12.59 -18.00
CA ALA A 31 11.86 12.89 -18.92
C ALA A 31 11.44 12.49 -20.34
N ASP A 32 11.51 13.43 -21.29
CA ASP A 32 11.23 13.18 -22.71
C ASP A 32 12.19 12.09 -23.20
N GLY A 33 11.72 10.84 -23.16
CA GLY A 33 12.45 9.68 -23.60
C GLY A 33 12.29 9.42 -25.10
N GLN A 34 13.06 8.48 -25.61
CA GLN A 34 12.90 8.01 -26.98
C GLN A 34 11.48 7.42 -27.14
N LYS A 35 10.73 7.90 -28.14
CA LYS A 35 9.39 7.41 -28.45
C LYS A 35 9.46 6.20 -29.38
N GLY A 36 8.55 5.25 -29.17
CA GLY A 36 8.34 4.09 -30.03
C GLY A 36 8.84 2.77 -29.45
N GLY A 37 8.54 1.70 -30.19
CA GLY A 37 8.95 0.34 -29.85
C GLY A 37 7.96 -0.44 -28.98
N THR A 38 8.34 -1.70 -28.68
CA THR A 38 7.54 -2.64 -27.88
C THR A 38 8.28 -2.96 -26.59
N LEU A 39 7.65 -2.70 -25.45
CA LEU A 39 8.09 -3.14 -24.13
C LEU A 39 7.66 -4.58 -23.93
N LYS A 40 8.62 -5.48 -23.72
CA LYS A 40 8.39 -6.91 -23.50
C LYS A 40 8.51 -7.24 -22.02
N ILE A 41 7.45 -7.76 -21.45
CA ILE A 41 7.35 -8.13 -20.04
C ILE A 41 7.11 -9.63 -19.94
N VAL A 42 7.76 -10.30 -19.00
CA VAL A 42 7.54 -11.72 -18.73
C VAL A 42 7.18 -11.92 -17.27
N GLY A 43 6.24 -12.82 -16.99
CA GLY A 43 5.71 -13.02 -15.65
C GLY A 43 5.27 -14.44 -15.34
N THR A 44 5.06 -14.74 -14.04
CA THR A 44 4.65 -16.07 -13.57
C THR A 44 3.14 -16.28 -13.67
N ALA A 45 2.34 -15.29 -13.30
CA ALA A 45 0.89 -15.40 -13.22
C ALA A 45 0.21 -14.43 -14.20
N ASP A 46 -1.05 -14.69 -14.48
CA ASP A 46 -1.94 -13.77 -15.18
C ASP A 46 -2.44 -12.66 -14.25
N LEU A 47 -3.13 -11.67 -14.79
CA LEU A 47 -3.88 -10.68 -14.03
C LEU A 47 -5.04 -11.35 -13.29
N ASP A 48 -5.34 -10.91 -12.07
CA ASP A 48 -6.54 -11.37 -11.36
C ASP A 48 -7.81 -10.85 -12.03
N HIS A 49 -7.87 -9.55 -12.34
CA HIS A 49 -9.04 -8.89 -12.91
C HIS A 49 -8.67 -7.80 -13.91
N PHE A 50 -9.52 -7.61 -14.94
CA PHE A 50 -9.46 -6.46 -15.83
C PHE A 50 -10.28 -5.29 -15.29
N ASP A 51 -11.34 -5.61 -14.54
CA ASP A 51 -12.19 -4.61 -13.92
C ASP A 51 -11.50 -3.99 -12.71
N PRO A 52 -11.21 -2.68 -12.72
CA PRO A 52 -10.52 -2.04 -11.60
C PRO A 52 -11.28 -2.18 -10.28
N THR A 53 -12.61 -2.23 -10.32
CA THR A 53 -13.47 -2.32 -9.13
C THR A 53 -13.25 -3.64 -8.37
N ASN A 54 -12.82 -4.71 -9.04
CA ASN A 54 -12.62 -6.05 -8.46
C ASN A 54 -11.14 -6.45 -8.31
N ALA A 55 -10.22 -5.67 -8.86
CA ALA A 55 -8.79 -5.97 -8.79
C ALA A 55 -8.29 -5.93 -7.33
N ALA A 56 -7.63 -7.01 -6.91
CA ALA A 56 -7.11 -7.17 -5.55
C ALA A 56 -5.59 -7.35 -5.50
N LEU A 57 -4.96 -7.84 -6.59
CA LEU A 57 -3.51 -8.06 -6.60
C LEU A 57 -2.74 -6.76 -6.89
N VAL A 58 -1.72 -6.51 -6.08
CA VAL A 58 -0.79 -5.37 -6.26
C VAL A 58 -0.14 -5.39 -7.65
N THR A 59 0.15 -6.58 -8.19
CA THR A 59 0.74 -6.76 -9.53
C THR A 59 -0.18 -6.25 -10.64
N THR A 60 -1.51 -6.40 -10.51
CA THR A 60 -2.49 -5.89 -11.48
C THR A 60 -2.52 -4.35 -11.54
N ASN A 61 -2.07 -3.66 -10.49
CA ASN A 61 -2.07 -2.20 -10.46
C ASN A 61 -1.18 -1.56 -11.55
N ASN A 62 -0.15 -2.25 -12.06
CA ASN A 62 0.62 -1.74 -13.20
C ASN A 62 -0.18 -1.76 -14.52
N PHE A 63 -0.98 -2.81 -14.73
CA PHE A 63 -1.92 -2.87 -15.85
C PHE A 63 -2.98 -1.77 -15.71
N LEU A 64 -3.54 -1.59 -14.52
CA LEU A 64 -4.55 -0.56 -14.28
C LEU A 64 -3.96 0.85 -14.42
N ARG A 65 -2.72 1.08 -13.96
CA ARG A 65 -2.02 2.35 -14.21
C ARG A 65 -1.85 2.65 -15.70
N ALA A 66 -1.61 1.62 -16.50
CA ALA A 66 -1.46 1.77 -17.94
C ALA A 66 -2.80 2.02 -18.67
N THR A 67 -3.91 1.53 -18.14
CA THR A 67 -5.19 1.51 -18.84
C THR A 67 -6.28 2.38 -18.22
N GLN A 68 -6.18 2.69 -16.92
CA GLN A 68 -7.16 3.48 -16.17
C GLN A 68 -6.52 4.68 -15.47
N ARG A 69 -7.35 5.62 -15.05
CA ARG A 69 -6.95 6.78 -14.26
C ARG A 69 -7.87 6.94 -13.05
N THR A 70 -7.35 7.48 -11.97
CA THR A 70 -8.06 7.78 -10.71
C THR A 70 -8.11 9.29 -10.49
N LEU A 71 -8.90 9.78 -9.52
CA LEU A 71 -8.89 11.21 -9.17
C LEU A 71 -7.50 11.65 -8.73
N ILE A 72 -6.88 10.89 -7.86
CA ILE A 72 -5.56 11.12 -7.27
C ILE A 72 -4.64 9.98 -7.69
N GLY A 73 -3.38 10.27 -7.94
CA GLY A 73 -2.36 9.28 -8.30
C GLY A 73 -1.03 9.59 -7.61
N TYR A 74 0.03 8.93 -8.10
CA TYR A 74 1.38 9.09 -7.58
C TYR A 74 2.39 9.23 -8.71
N ASN A 75 3.44 10.00 -8.47
CA ASN A 75 4.62 9.99 -9.32
C ASN A 75 5.35 8.64 -9.22
N SER A 76 5.97 8.22 -10.31
CA SER A 76 6.98 7.18 -10.28
C SER A 76 8.32 7.85 -9.99
N SER A 77 8.97 7.49 -8.88
CA SER A 77 10.21 8.12 -8.45
C SER A 77 11.05 7.18 -7.59
N THR A 78 12.38 7.33 -7.69
CA THR A 78 13.32 6.69 -6.76
C THR A 78 13.36 7.40 -5.41
N ASP A 79 12.93 8.65 -5.34
CA ASP A 79 12.72 9.37 -4.08
C ASP A 79 11.44 8.87 -3.43
N GLU A 80 11.54 8.35 -2.19
CA GLU A 80 10.43 7.74 -1.49
C GLU A 80 9.36 8.77 -1.10
N ASP A 81 9.76 9.94 -0.62
CA ASP A 81 8.82 10.99 -0.22
C ASP A 81 8.02 11.52 -1.42
N GLU A 82 8.66 11.61 -2.59
CA GLU A 82 7.98 11.97 -3.83
C GLU A 82 7.03 10.86 -4.29
N ARG A 83 7.49 9.60 -4.24
CA ARG A 83 6.74 8.43 -4.70
C ARG A 83 5.46 8.17 -3.92
N ILE A 84 5.45 8.42 -2.60
CA ILE A 84 4.29 8.19 -1.73
C ILE A 84 3.40 9.44 -1.56
N ARG A 85 3.78 10.57 -2.13
CA ARG A 85 3.00 11.81 -2.06
C ARG A 85 1.85 11.78 -3.06
N PRO A 86 0.59 11.94 -2.63
CA PRO A 86 -0.55 12.00 -3.54
C PRO A 86 -0.49 13.28 -4.38
N VAL A 87 -0.82 13.14 -5.66
CA VAL A 87 -0.89 14.24 -6.64
C VAL A 87 -2.15 14.11 -7.48
N GLY A 88 -2.63 15.20 -8.08
CA GLY A 88 -3.78 15.16 -8.98
C GLY A 88 -3.48 14.33 -10.24
N ASP A 89 -4.34 13.37 -10.56
CA ASP A 89 -4.33 12.61 -11.83
C ASP A 89 -5.48 13.11 -12.72
N LEU A 90 -6.69 12.57 -12.62
CA LEU A 90 -7.88 13.14 -13.24
C LEU A 90 -8.28 14.46 -12.57
N ALA A 91 -8.10 14.59 -11.26
CA ALA A 91 -8.23 15.87 -10.59
C ALA A 91 -7.04 16.79 -10.93
N THR A 92 -7.29 18.09 -10.99
CA THR A 92 -6.25 19.10 -11.26
C THR A 92 -5.25 19.23 -10.13
N GLU A 93 -5.70 18.97 -8.89
CA GLU A 93 -4.91 19.03 -7.66
C GLU A 93 -5.47 18.11 -6.58
N VAL A 94 -4.76 17.95 -5.48
CA VAL A 94 -5.25 17.29 -4.27
C VAL A 94 -6.06 18.31 -3.47
N PRO A 95 -7.38 18.11 -3.28
CA PRO A 95 -8.22 19.10 -2.62
C PRO A 95 -7.94 19.18 -1.11
N GLN A 96 -8.08 20.37 -0.56
CA GLN A 96 -8.21 20.55 0.89
C GLN A 96 -9.68 20.37 1.29
N PRO A 97 -9.98 19.58 2.32
CA PRO A 97 -11.35 19.37 2.74
C PRO A 97 -11.97 20.65 3.33
N THR A 98 -13.25 20.82 3.09
CA THR A 98 -14.09 21.90 3.64
C THR A 98 -15.09 21.33 4.65
N ASN A 99 -16.02 22.15 5.15
CA ASN A 99 -17.07 21.73 6.08
C ASN A 99 -16.53 20.94 7.28
N GLY A 100 -15.45 21.46 7.90
CA GLY A 100 -14.84 20.80 9.07
C GLY A 100 -14.13 19.49 8.78
N GLY A 101 -13.68 19.27 7.54
CA GLY A 101 -12.99 18.04 7.12
C GLY A 101 -13.89 17.00 6.45
N LEU A 102 -15.20 17.31 6.28
CA LEU A 102 -16.18 16.34 5.79
C LEU A 102 -16.41 16.38 4.27
N THR A 103 -16.05 17.48 3.60
CA THR A 103 -16.38 17.65 2.17
C THR A 103 -15.12 17.85 1.35
N TYR A 104 -14.93 17.02 0.33
CA TYR A 104 -13.84 17.08 -0.65
C TYR A 104 -14.41 17.44 -2.03
N THR A 105 -13.88 18.51 -2.65
CA THR A 105 -14.29 18.94 -3.98
C THR A 105 -13.15 18.76 -4.97
N PHE A 106 -13.33 17.88 -5.95
CA PHE A 106 -12.35 17.57 -6.99
C PHE A 106 -12.76 18.24 -8.30
N THR A 107 -11.88 19.08 -8.85
CA THR A 107 -12.05 19.63 -10.20
C THR A 107 -11.33 18.72 -11.20
N LEU A 108 -12.07 18.16 -12.16
CA LEU A 108 -11.52 17.26 -13.16
C LEU A 108 -10.69 18.00 -14.21
N ARG A 109 -9.72 17.31 -14.78
CA ARG A 109 -8.83 17.79 -15.82
C ARG A 109 -9.50 17.71 -17.18
N ASP A 110 -9.49 18.81 -17.92
CA ASP A 110 -9.95 18.84 -19.32
C ASP A 110 -9.05 17.97 -20.21
N GLY A 111 -9.62 17.36 -21.24
CA GLY A 111 -8.92 16.51 -22.20
C GLY A 111 -8.60 15.09 -21.73
N ALA A 112 -9.03 14.68 -20.54
CA ALA A 112 -9.00 13.28 -20.12
C ALA A 112 -10.16 12.52 -20.79
N MET A 113 -9.84 11.55 -21.67
CA MET A 113 -10.81 10.96 -22.59
C MET A 113 -10.91 9.45 -22.42
N TRP A 114 -12.11 8.91 -22.56
CA TRP A 114 -12.37 7.50 -22.80
C TRP A 114 -12.19 7.13 -24.27
N ASN A 115 -11.65 5.93 -24.57
CA ASN A 115 -11.68 5.33 -25.91
C ASN A 115 -12.99 4.56 -26.16
N ALA A 116 -14.12 5.20 -25.91
CA ALA A 116 -15.42 4.55 -26.07
C ALA A 116 -15.69 4.10 -27.51
N PRO A 117 -16.49 3.02 -27.73
CA PRO A 117 -16.80 2.52 -29.07
C PRO A 117 -17.49 3.55 -29.98
N SER A 118 -18.23 4.49 -29.40
CA SER A 118 -18.87 5.59 -30.11
C SER A 118 -17.93 6.72 -30.53
N GLY A 119 -16.66 6.64 -30.14
CA GLY A 119 -15.66 7.69 -30.29
C GLY A 119 -15.15 8.21 -28.93
N ALA A 120 -14.01 8.91 -28.97
CA ALA A 120 -13.45 9.49 -27.76
C ALA A 120 -14.44 10.49 -27.11
N ARG A 121 -14.65 10.35 -25.79
CA ARG A 121 -15.46 11.28 -24.99
C ARG A 121 -14.77 11.66 -23.69
N GLN A 122 -15.05 12.86 -23.20
CA GLN A 122 -14.51 13.40 -21.95
C GLN A 122 -14.90 12.50 -20.76
N VAL A 123 -13.96 12.28 -19.85
CA VAL A 123 -14.24 11.73 -18.51
C VAL A 123 -14.96 12.81 -17.70
N THR A 124 -16.10 12.48 -17.11
CA THR A 124 -16.93 13.43 -16.37
C THR A 124 -17.15 12.99 -14.92
N SER A 125 -17.69 13.91 -14.12
CA SER A 125 -18.02 13.70 -12.72
C SER A 125 -18.98 12.52 -12.50
N VAL A 126 -19.94 12.31 -13.41
CA VAL A 126 -20.88 11.17 -13.37
C VAL A 126 -20.17 9.83 -13.56
N ASP A 127 -19.08 9.79 -14.34
CA ASP A 127 -18.29 8.56 -14.51
C ASP A 127 -17.62 8.14 -13.19
N PHE A 128 -17.21 9.11 -12.35
CA PHE A 128 -16.65 8.81 -11.03
C PHE A 128 -17.69 8.20 -10.09
N GLU A 129 -18.86 8.82 -9.94
CA GLU A 129 -19.93 8.27 -9.12
C GLU A 129 -20.32 6.87 -9.59
N ARG A 130 -20.39 6.65 -10.90
CA ARG A 130 -20.67 5.32 -11.48
C ARG A 130 -19.62 4.28 -11.06
N GLY A 131 -18.33 4.65 -11.03
CA GLY A 131 -17.26 3.80 -10.51
C GLY A 131 -17.52 3.39 -9.05
N MET A 132 -17.88 4.36 -8.21
CA MET A 132 -18.18 4.12 -6.80
C MET A 132 -19.44 3.25 -6.61
N LYS A 133 -20.51 3.49 -7.38
CA LYS A 133 -21.72 2.66 -7.39
C LYS A 133 -21.41 1.20 -7.74
N ARG A 134 -20.48 0.98 -8.66
CA ARG A 134 -20.07 -0.37 -9.09
C ARG A 134 -19.37 -1.17 -7.99
N MET A 135 -18.73 -0.54 -7.01
CA MET A 135 -18.15 -1.26 -5.87
C MET A 135 -19.21 -2.04 -5.06
N CYS A 136 -20.46 -1.57 -5.05
CA CYS A 136 -21.58 -2.22 -4.36
C CYS A 136 -22.25 -3.33 -5.19
N ASN A 137 -21.76 -3.61 -6.41
CA ASN A 137 -22.41 -4.53 -7.32
C ASN A 137 -22.44 -5.95 -6.73
N PRO A 138 -23.62 -6.60 -6.60
CA PRO A 138 -23.76 -7.94 -6.01
C PRO A 138 -23.07 -9.06 -6.81
N ALA A 139 -22.72 -8.80 -8.08
CA ALA A 139 -21.95 -9.74 -8.90
C ALA A 139 -20.42 -9.58 -8.74
N LEU A 140 -19.95 -8.59 -7.96
CA LEU A 140 -18.54 -8.34 -7.68
C LEU A 140 -18.23 -8.56 -6.20
N GLY A 141 -16.96 -8.79 -5.89
CA GLY A 141 -16.43 -8.90 -4.52
C GLY A 141 -15.37 -7.84 -4.24
N SER A 142 -15.69 -6.55 -4.38
CA SER A 142 -14.72 -5.48 -4.19
C SER A 142 -14.16 -5.47 -2.77
N ALA A 143 -12.87 -5.78 -2.62
CA ALA A 143 -12.19 -5.76 -1.33
C ALA A 143 -12.11 -4.35 -0.73
N ALA A 144 -12.10 -3.31 -1.58
CA ALA A 144 -12.02 -1.91 -1.17
C ALA A 144 -13.36 -1.34 -0.66
N LEU A 145 -14.49 -2.01 -0.90
CA LEU A 145 -15.81 -1.53 -0.48
C LEU A 145 -15.85 -1.18 1.01
N THR A 146 -15.20 -1.98 1.85
CA THR A 146 -15.18 -1.80 3.31
C THR A 146 -14.58 -0.46 3.75
N TYR A 147 -13.77 0.19 2.91
CA TYR A 147 -13.18 1.50 3.22
C TYR A 147 -14.13 2.66 2.95
N PHE A 148 -15.05 2.49 2.00
CA PHE A 148 -15.90 3.56 1.50
C PHE A 148 -17.34 3.48 1.99
N VAL A 149 -17.87 2.27 2.18
CA VAL A 149 -19.30 2.01 2.37
C VAL A 149 -19.92 2.76 3.55
N THR A 150 -19.23 2.84 4.69
CA THR A 150 -19.69 3.58 5.87
C THR A 150 -19.17 5.01 5.93
N LEU A 151 -18.13 5.31 5.14
CA LEU A 151 -17.45 6.60 5.17
C LEU A 151 -18.11 7.64 4.26
N ILE A 152 -18.57 7.25 3.07
CA ILE A 152 -19.27 8.17 2.15
C ILE A 152 -20.76 8.22 2.52
N GLU A 153 -21.30 9.42 2.71
CA GLU A 153 -22.70 9.62 3.07
C GLU A 153 -23.65 8.95 2.06
N GLY A 154 -24.55 8.09 2.56
CA GLY A 154 -25.55 7.39 1.75
C GLY A 154 -25.05 6.19 0.95
N MET A 155 -23.75 5.89 0.93
CA MET A 155 -23.21 4.74 0.18
C MET A 155 -23.68 3.40 0.77
N GLU A 156 -23.76 3.28 2.11
CA GLU A 156 -24.27 2.07 2.77
C GLU A 156 -25.71 1.76 2.31
N SER A 157 -26.60 2.77 2.33
CA SER A 157 -27.99 2.58 1.88
C SER A 157 -28.10 2.22 0.41
N PHE A 158 -27.23 2.79 -0.44
CA PHE A 158 -27.15 2.42 -1.86
C PHE A 158 -26.71 0.96 -2.02
N CYS A 159 -25.66 0.53 -1.31
CA CYS A 159 -25.15 -0.84 -1.38
C CYS A 159 -26.19 -1.85 -0.87
N ASP A 160 -26.88 -1.56 0.23
CA ASP A 160 -27.94 -2.43 0.79
C ASP A 160 -29.06 -2.65 -0.22
N GLY A 161 -29.53 -1.57 -0.87
CA GLY A 161 -30.53 -1.68 -1.92
C GLY A 161 -30.02 -2.42 -3.16
N PHE A 162 -28.75 -2.23 -3.54
CA PHE A 162 -28.16 -2.92 -4.69
C PHE A 162 -27.98 -4.42 -4.44
N ALA A 163 -27.73 -4.84 -3.20
CA ALA A 163 -27.60 -6.24 -2.83
C ALA A 163 -28.88 -7.06 -3.05
N GLU A 164 -30.05 -6.39 -3.07
CA GLU A 164 -31.35 -7.05 -3.32
C GLU A 164 -31.68 -7.15 -4.81
N VAL A 165 -30.86 -6.58 -5.71
CA VAL A 165 -31.07 -6.59 -7.16
C VAL A 165 -30.60 -7.92 -7.75
N GLU A 166 -31.40 -8.49 -8.67
CA GLU A 166 -30.96 -9.68 -9.40
C GLU A 166 -29.64 -9.39 -10.16
N PRO A 167 -28.63 -10.28 -10.08
CA PRO A 167 -27.34 -10.07 -10.72
C PRO A 167 -27.39 -10.32 -12.25
N THR A 168 -28.26 -9.59 -12.95
CA THR A 168 -28.36 -9.55 -14.41
C THR A 168 -27.91 -8.20 -14.92
N VAL A 169 -27.36 -8.14 -16.13
CA VAL A 169 -26.88 -6.89 -16.74
C VAL A 169 -27.93 -5.80 -16.70
N ASP A 170 -29.15 -6.10 -17.17
CA ASP A 170 -30.24 -5.11 -17.28
C ASP A 170 -30.68 -4.59 -15.91
N ALA A 171 -30.83 -5.48 -14.92
CA ALA A 171 -31.29 -5.08 -13.59
C ALA A 171 -30.22 -4.28 -12.84
N MET A 172 -28.96 -4.68 -12.91
CA MET A 172 -27.84 -3.95 -12.29
C MET A 172 -27.62 -2.59 -12.94
N LYS A 173 -27.71 -2.52 -14.28
CA LYS A 173 -27.64 -1.25 -15.03
C LYS A 173 -28.75 -0.30 -14.62
N ALA A 174 -30.01 -0.76 -14.62
CA ALA A 174 -31.15 0.05 -14.22
C ALA A 174 -30.99 0.59 -12.80
N TYR A 175 -30.53 -0.23 -11.85
CA TYR A 175 -30.33 0.21 -10.47
C TYR A 175 -29.27 1.33 -10.36
N ILE A 176 -28.12 1.18 -11.05
CA ILE A 176 -27.05 2.18 -11.06
C ILE A 176 -27.53 3.49 -11.69
N GLU A 177 -28.35 3.42 -12.76
CA GLU A 177 -28.86 4.61 -13.46
C GLU A 177 -30.00 5.32 -12.70
N GLU A 178 -30.78 4.61 -11.90
CA GLU A 178 -31.97 5.15 -11.21
C GLU A 178 -31.70 5.58 -9.76
N ASN A 179 -30.57 5.19 -9.16
CA ASN A 179 -30.25 5.47 -7.75
C ASN A 179 -28.90 6.18 -7.62
N ASP A 180 -28.82 7.13 -6.69
CA ASP A 180 -27.64 7.93 -6.42
C ASP A 180 -27.07 7.65 -5.03
N ILE A 181 -25.76 7.88 -4.86
CA ILE A 181 -25.11 7.95 -3.56
C ILE A 181 -25.21 9.39 -3.07
N SER A 182 -26.01 9.67 -2.05
CA SER A 182 -26.34 11.06 -1.63
C SER A 182 -25.12 11.91 -1.27
N GLY A 183 -24.03 11.29 -0.81
CA GLY A 183 -22.76 11.94 -0.50
C GLY A 183 -21.86 12.21 -1.70
N ILE A 184 -22.24 11.80 -2.92
CA ILE A 184 -21.49 12.11 -4.14
C ILE A 184 -22.34 12.98 -5.03
N THR A 185 -21.95 14.22 -5.22
CA THR A 185 -22.70 15.17 -6.05
C THR A 185 -21.83 15.70 -7.19
N GLN A 186 -22.50 16.10 -8.28
CA GLN A 186 -21.89 16.63 -9.48
C GLN A 186 -22.47 18.02 -9.77
N PRO A 187 -21.89 19.11 -9.19
CA PRO A 187 -22.32 20.47 -9.48
C PRO A 187 -22.29 20.83 -10.97
N ASP A 188 -21.35 20.20 -11.69
CA ASP A 188 -21.22 20.24 -13.14
C ASP A 188 -20.45 19.02 -13.66
N ASP A 189 -20.28 18.89 -14.98
CA ASP A 189 -19.62 17.75 -15.62
C ASP A 189 -18.14 17.56 -15.20
N MET A 190 -17.51 18.61 -14.66
CA MET A 190 -16.07 18.62 -14.32
C MET A 190 -15.82 18.73 -12.81
N THR A 191 -16.86 18.69 -11.98
CA THR A 191 -16.73 18.83 -10.53
C THR A 191 -17.38 17.65 -9.82
N VAL A 192 -16.58 16.95 -8.99
CA VAL A 192 -17.05 15.90 -8.06
C VAL A 192 -16.97 16.45 -6.65
N GLU A 193 -18.07 16.46 -5.93
CA GLU A 193 -18.07 16.78 -4.50
C GLU A 193 -18.46 15.54 -3.70
N ILE A 194 -17.64 15.19 -2.70
CA ILE A 194 -17.82 14.01 -1.86
C ILE A 194 -17.98 14.45 -0.41
N THR A 195 -19.09 14.07 0.20
CA THR A 195 -19.37 14.31 1.62
C THR A 195 -19.22 13.02 2.41
N LEU A 196 -18.42 13.08 3.47
CA LEU A 196 -18.13 11.98 4.38
C LEU A 196 -19.05 12.03 5.60
N THR A 197 -19.29 10.88 6.19
CA THR A 197 -20.03 10.72 7.46
C THR A 197 -19.19 11.14 8.68
N GLU A 198 -17.87 11.01 8.57
CA GLU A 198 -16.88 11.44 9.57
C GLU A 198 -15.61 11.92 8.88
N THR A 199 -14.76 12.65 9.58
CA THR A 199 -13.49 13.13 9.03
C THR A 199 -12.53 11.97 8.78
N ALA A 200 -11.83 12.01 7.65
CA ALA A 200 -10.83 11.02 7.27
C ALA A 200 -9.67 11.73 6.53
N GLY A 201 -8.59 12.03 7.24
CA GLY A 201 -7.40 12.68 6.66
C GLY A 201 -6.69 11.84 5.60
N ASP A 202 -6.95 10.54 5.58
CA ASP A 202 -6.43 9.58 4.60
C ASP A 202 -7.36 9.36 3.39
N PHE A 203 -8.48 10.05 3.30
CA PHE A 203 -9.45 9.87 2.20
C PHE A 203 -8.83 10.11 0.80
N VAL A 204 -7.94 11.09 0.67
CA VAL A 204 -7.26 11.37 -0.60
C VAL A 204 -6.35 10.22 -1.05
N TYR A 205 -5.80 9.45 -0.12
CA TYR A 205 -5.03 8.24 -0.43
C TYR A 205 -5.94 7.08 -0.83
N MET A 206 -7.13 6.97 -0.23
CA MET A 206 -8.10 5.92 -0.57
C MET A 206 -8.65 6.09 -1.99
N VAL A 207 -8.96 7.32 -2.42
CA VAL A 207 -9.42 7.59 -3.80
C VAL A 207 -8.32 7.50 -4.86
N SER A 208 -7.08 7.23 -4.46
CA SER A 208 -5.98 6.89 -5.38
C SER A 208 -5.94 5.39 -5.73
N LEU A 209 -6.66 4.55 -4.99
CA LEU A 209 -6.74 3.13 -5.27
C LEU A 209 -7.37 2.89 -6.65
N PRO A 210 -6.84 1.97 -7.46
CA PRO A 210 -7.43 1.64 -8.76
C PRO A 210 -8.90 1.25 -8.70
N THR A 211 -9.34 0.67 -7.59
CA THR A 211 -10.75 0.33 -7.33
C THR A 211 -11.68 1.55 -7.31
N ALA A 212 -11.15 2.75 -7.04
CA ALA A 212 -11.88 4.02 -7.10
C ALA A 212 -11.81 4.71 -8.48
N SER A 213 -11.43 3.98 -9.54
CA SER A 213 -11.44 4.52 -10.91
C SER A 213 -12.86 4.88 -11.36
N PRO A 214 -13.04 5.99 -12.08
CA PRO A 214 -14.27 6.25 -12.81
C PRO A 214 -14.62 5.10 -13.76
N ALA A 215 -15.90 4.94 -14.07
CA ALA A 215 -16.39 3.92 -14.99
C ALA A 215 -17.20 4.56 -16.14
N PRO A 216 -16.88 4.28 -17.41
CA PRO A 216 -17.69 4.76 -18.53
C PRO A 216 -19.05 4.05 -18.54
N VAL A 217 -20.11 4.73 -19.03
CA VAL A 217 -21.47 4.17 -19.00
C VAL A 217 -21.59 2.88 -19.80
N GLU A 218 -20.81 2.74 -20.83
CA GLU A 218 -20.83 1.60 -21.76
C GLU A 218 -20.45 0.27 -21.09
N VAL A 219 -19.70 0.31 -19.98
CA VAL A 219 -19.35 -0.94 -19.24
C VAL A 219 -20.56 -1.56 -18.55
N LEU A 220 -21.65 -0.81 -18.36
CA LEU A 220 -22.89 -1.32 -17.78
C LEU A 220 -23.65 -2.27 -18.72
N ASP A 221 -23.26 -2.34 -19.98
CA ASP A 221 -23.84 -3.26 -20.97
C ASP A 221 -23.30 -4.70 -20.84
N TYR A 222 -22.32 -4.92 -19.93
CA TYR A 222 -21.65 -6.21 -19.77
C TYR A 222 -21.70 -6.69 -18.32
N MET A 223 -21.65 -8.01 -18.13
CA MET A 223 -21.40 -8.57 -16.81
C MET A 223 -20.03 -8.08 -16.31
N PRO A 224 -19.94 -7.54 -15.07
CA PRO A 224 -18.68 -7.07 -14.51
C PRO A 224 -17.57 -8.12 -14.59
N ASP A 225 -16.41 -7.72 -15.06
CA ASP A 225 -15.23 -8.58 -15.26
C ASP A 225 -15.45 -9.86 -16.09
N GLY A 226 -16.58 -9.95 -16.78
CA GLY A 226 -16.90 -11.07 -17.67
C GLY A 226 -16.08 -11.07 -18.98
N PRO A 227 -16.15 -12.15 -19.77
CA PRO A 227 -15.44 -12.20 -21.06
C PRO A 227 -15.81 -11.08 -22.02
N GLU A 228 -17.09 -10.66 -22.04
CA GLU A 228 -17.57 -9.55 -22.88
C GLU A 228 -17.04 -8.19 -22.39
N TYR A 229 -16.99 -7.97 -21.06
CA TYR A 229 -16.35 -6.79 -20.47
C TYR A 229 -14.88 -6.68 -20.91
N ARG A 230 -14.12 -7.79 -20.83
CA ARG A 230 -12.71 -7.82 -21.24
C ARG A 230 -12.53 -7.59 -22.75
N ALA A 231 -13.42 -8.15 -23.57
CA ALA A 231 -13.37 -7.99 -25.04
C ALA A 231 -13.74 -6.57 -25.49
N ASN A 232 -14.51 -5.83 -24.68
CA ASN A 232 -14.95 -4.46 -24.94
C ASN A 232 -14.36 -3.47 -23.94
N TYR A 233 -13.11 -3.68 -23.52
CA TYR A 233 -12.45 -2.89 -22.52
C TYR A 233 -12.32 -1.42 -22.94
N ILE A 234 -12.69 -0.50 -22.07
CA ILE A 234 -12.63 0.95 -22.31
C ILE A 234 -11.61 1.56 -21.36
N ALA A 235 -10.61 2.23 -21.91
CA ALA A 235 -9.49 2.81 -21.18
C ALA A 235 -9.59 4.33 -21.13
N SER A 236 -9.13 4.91 -20.02
CA SER A 236 -8.84 6.34 -19.86
C SER A 236 -7.34 6.62 -19.78
N GLY A 237 -6.53 5.59 -19.56
CA GLY A 237 -5.08 5.64 -19.52
C GLY A 237 -4.43 5.58 -20.89
N PRO A 238 -3.06 5.63 -20.93
CA PRO A 238 -2.29 5.71 -22.18
C PRO A 238 -2.33 4.46 -23.05
N TYR A 239 -2.76 3.31 -22.54
CA TYR A 239 -2.81 2.06 -23.29
C TYR A 239 -4.19 1.40 -23.17
N THR A 240 -4.50 0.53 -24.14
CA THR A 240 -5.71 -0.28 -24.16
C THR A 240 -5.38 -1.72 -24.56
N PRO A 241 -6.01 -2.74 -23.96
CA PRO A 241 -5.88 -4.13 -24.38
C PRO A 241 -6.38 -4.32 -25.80
N VAL A 242 -5.61 -5.06 -26.63
CA VAL A 242 -5.98 -5.39 -28.01
C VAL A 242 -5.97 -6.89 -28.29
N ASP A 243 -5.24 -7.66 -27.49
CA ASP A 243 -5.19 -9.12 -27.60
C ASP A 243 -4.93 -9.73 -26.20
N TYR A 244 -5.70 -10.73 -25.83
CA TYR A 244 -5.58 -11.40 -24.54
C TYR A 244 -5.85 -12.90 -24.68
N VAL A 245 -4.87 -13.68 -24.26
CA VAL A 245 -4.97 -15.13 -24.14
C VAL A 245 -4.81 -15.49 -22.66
N PRO A 246 -5.88 -15.96 -21.97
CA PRO A 246 -5.80 -16.31 -20.55
C PRO A 246 -4.63 -17.24 -20.26
N ASP A 247 -3.88 -16.97 -19.17
CA ASP A 247 -2.67 -17.69 -18.75
C ASP A 247 -1.54 -17.72 -19.80
N GLY A 248 -1.67 -16.99 -20.89
CA GLY A 248 -0.73 -17.00 -22.01
C GLY A 248 -0.09 -15.64 -22.27
N SER A 249 -0.86 -14.68 -22.74
CA SER A 249 -0.30 -13.37 -23.11
C SER A 249 -1.33 -12.25 -23.09
N LEU A 250 -0.85 -11.03 -22.90
CA LEU A 250 -1.61 -9.78 -23.04
C LEU A 250 -0.85 -8.79 -23.90
N LYS A 251 -1.55 -8.14 -24.83
CA LYS A 251 -1.01 -7.04 -25.63
C LYS A 251 -1.80 -5.78 -25.38
N LEU A 252 -1.06 -4.69 -25.14
CA LEU A 252 -1.60 -3.35 -25.02
C LEU A 252 -1.03 -2.49 -26.14
N ASP A 253 -1.89 -1.75 -26.81
CA ASP A 253 -1.52 -0.72 -27.77
C ASP A 253 -1.75 0.67 -27.15
N ARG A 254 -1.07 1.68 -27.72
CA ARG A 254 -1.31 3.07 -27.32
C ARG A 254 -2.79 3.42 -27.52
N ASN A 255 -3.42 3.97 -26.49
CA ASN A 255 -4.80 4.44 -26.54
C ASN A 255 -4.90 5.70 -27.42
N PRO A 256 -5.62 5.67 -28.56
CA PRO A 256 -5.71 6.82 -29.45
C PRO A 256 -6.49 8.00 -28.89
N ALA A 257 -7.30 7.78 -27.85
CA ALA A 257 -8.06 8.83 -27.17
C ALA A 257 -7.23 9.55 -26.10
N TRP A 258 -6.10 8.98 -25.66
CA TRP A 258 -5.27 9.55 -24.60
C TRP A 258 -4.33 10.64 -25.16
N SER A 259 -4.10 11.68 -24.33
CA SER A 259 -3.15 12.76 -24.60
C SER A 259 -2.23 13.01 -23.42
N ALA A 260 -0.94 13.16 -23.68
CA ALA A 260 0.05 13.54 -22.68
C ALA A 260 -0.21 14.95 -22.09
N ASP A 261 -0.86 15.84 -22.83
CA ASP A 261 -1.19 17.19 -22.35
C ASP A 261 -2.21 17.16 -21.21
N ALA A 262 -3.02 16.10 -21.15
CA ALA A 262 -4.03 15.91 -20.10
C ALA A 262 -3.58 14.91 -19.01
N ASP A 263 -2.36 14.34 -19.10
CA ASP A 263 -1.87 13.34 -18.15
C ASP A 263 -0.48 13.73 -17.61
N PRO A 264 -0.41 14.28 -16.40
CA PRO A 264 0.85 14.73 -15.82
C PRO A 264 1.73 13.59 -15.29
N LEU A 265 1.21 12.35 -15.21
CA LEU A 265 1.87 11.24 -14.51
C LEU A 265 2.47 10.19 -15.43
N ARG A 266 2.04 10.14 -16.72
CA ARG A 266 2.42 9.08 -17.66
C ARG A 266 2.94 9.68 -18.95
N ALA A 267 4.15 9.26 -19.34
CA ALA A 267 4.79 9.74 -20.58
C ALA A 267 4.38 8.90 -21.81
N ALA A 268 4.01 7.64 -21.61
CA ALA A 268 3.67 6.67 -22.64
C ALA A 268 4.69 6.68 -23.82
N ASN A 269 5.95 6.36 -23.51
CA ASN A 269 7.02 6.45 -24.51
C ASN A 269 6.99 5.31 -25.53
N VAL A 270 6.64 4.08 -25.11
CA VAL A 270 6.56 2.92 -26.01
C VAL A 270 5.23 2.88 -26.78
N ASP A 271 5.19 2.24 -27.94
CA ASP A 271 3.95 2.10 -28.72
C ASP A 271 3.11 0.92 -28.25
N HIS A 272 3.79 -0.17 -27.83
CA HIS A 272 3.16 -1.43 -27.46
C HIS A 272 3.75 -1.97 -26.18
N ILE A 273 2.93 -2.66 -25.40
CA ILE A 273 3.36 -3.47 -24.24
C ILE A 273 2.92 -4.91 -24.51
N GLU A 274 3.84 -5.85 -24.50
CA GLU A 274 3.57 -7.28 -24.65
C GLU A 274 3.97 -8.00 -23.37
N ILE A 275 3.01 -8.72 -22.76
CA ILE A 275 3.22 -9.48 -21.53
C ILE A 275 3.05 -10.96 -21.86
N THR A 276 3.99 -11.80 -21.44
CA THR A 276 3.92 -13.26 -21.52
C THR A 276 3.83 -13.82 -20.12
N PHE A 277 2.78 -14.58 -19.84
CA PHE A 277 2.53 -15.24 -18.55
C PHE A 277 3.07 -16.68 -18.51
N GLY A 278 3.10 -17.29 -17.33
CA GLY A 278 3.52 -18.68 -17.13
C GLY A 278 5.04 -18.92 -17.19
N VAL A 279 5.85 -17.86 -17.22
CA VAL A 279 7.30 -17.97 -17.30
C VAL A 279 7.88 -18.19 -15.90
N GLN A 280 8.67 -19.26 -15.73
CA GLN A 280 9.28 -19.54 -14.43
C GLN A 280 10.37 -18.51 -14.07
N PRO A 281 10.57 -18.17 -12.78
CA PRO A 281 11.47 -17.10 -12.33
C PRO A 281 12.88 -17.18 -12.90
N ASP A 282 13.53 -18.35 -12.88
CA ASP A 282 14.88 -18.52 -13.44
C ASP A 282 14.94 -18.20 -14.94
N ALA A 283 13.93 -18.67 -15.72
CA ALA A 283 13.85 -18.41 -17.15
C ALA A 283 13.56 -16.93 -17.45
N ALA A 284 12.70 -16.29 -16.66
CA ALA A 284 12.38 -14.88 -16.80
C ALA A 284 13.62 -14.00 -16.57
N ILE A 285 14.39 -14.27 -15.52
CA ILE A 285 15.63 -13.53 -15.25
C ILE A 285 16.69 -13.77 -16.33
N GLN A 286 16.80 -14.99 -16.88
CA GLN A 286 17.69 -15.27 -18.01
C GLN A 286 17.30 -14.48 -19.27
N GLN A 287 16.00 -14.43 -19.61
CA GLN A 287 15.49 -13.62 -20.73
C GLN A 287 15.79 -12.13 -20.53
N LEU A 288 15.59 -11.63 -19.28
CA LEU A 288 15.90 -10.24 -18.94
C LEU A 288 17.39 -9.92 -19.12
N GLN A 289 18.28 -10.80 -18.64
CA GLN A 289 19.73 -10.63 -18.77
C GLN A 289 20.21 -10.72 -20.24
N ALA A 290 19.57 -11.56 -21.04
CA ALA A 290 19.86 -11.71 -22.48
C ALA A 290 19.32 -10.51 -23.32
N GLY A 291 18.38 -9.73 -22.79
CA GLY A 291 17.70 -8.67 -23.51
C GLY A 291 16.54 -9.15 -24.40
N ASP A 292 16.09 -10.39 -24.21
CA ASP A 292 14.91 -10.98 -24.86
C ASP A 292 13.62 -10.46 -24.22
N ALA A 293 13.66 -10.15 -22.91
CA ALA A 293 12.65 -9.42 -22.15
C ALA A 293 13.23 -8.10 -21.59
N ASP A 294 12.37 -7.14 -21.34
CA ASP A 294 12.71 -5.80 -20.86
C ASP A 294 12.43 -5.63 -19.36
N MET A 295 11.31 -6.18 -18.90
CA MET A 295 10.87 -6.10 -17.51
C MET A 295 10.28 -7.46 -17.07
N VAL A 296 10.15 -7.63 -15.76
CA VAL A 296 9.49 -8.78 -15.15
C VAL A 296 8.18 -8.35 -14.49
N TYR A 297 7.25 -9.31 -14.38
CA TYR A 297 5.96 -9.18 -13.75
C TYR A 297 5.72 -10.35 -12.80
N ASP A 298 5.36 -10.06 -11.55
CA ASP A 298 5.09 -11.08 -10.52
C ASP A 298 6.23 -12.12 -10.38
N ILE A 299 7.47 -11.64 -10.41
CA ILE A 299 8.68 -12.46 -10.29
C ILE A 299 9.45 -12.09 -9.03
N THR A 300 9.67 -13.07 -8.17
CA THR A 300 10.69 -12.97 -7.11
C THR A 300 12.02 -13.42 -7.69
N ILE A 301 13.05 -12.57 -7.59
CA ILE A 301 14.39 -12.90 -8.09
C ILE A 301 14.95 -14.06 -7.25
N PRO A 302 15.39 -15.18 -7.88
CA PRO A 302 15.93 -16.31 -7.15
C PRO A 302 17.12 -15.91 -6.25
N PRO A 303 17.22 -16.41 -5.01
CA PRO A 303 18.23 -15.95 -4.02
C PRO A 303 19.67 -16.02 -4.50
N ALA A 304 20.03 -17.05 -5.28
CA ALA A 304 21.37 -17.19 -5.83
C ALA A 304 21.70 -16.10 -6.85
N ILE A 305 20.74 -15.73 -7.69
CA ILE A 305 20.87 -14.65 -8.67
C ILE A 305 20.92 -13.31 -7.94
N LEU A 306 20.02 -13.08 -7.00
CA LEU A 306 20.00 -11.87 -6.20
C LEU A 306 21.33 -11.63 -5.47
N SER A 307 21.89 -12.66 -4.85
CA SER A 307 23.19 -12.59 -4.19
C SER A 307 24.31 -12.16 -5.15
N LEU A 308 24.30 -12.68 -6.39
CA LEU A 308 25.27 -12.29 -7.42
C LEU A 308 25.07 -10.84 -7.86
N LEU A 309 23.85 -10.42 -8.14
CA LEU A 309 23.49 -9.05 -8.56
C LEU A 309 23.90 -8.03 -7.49
N THR A 310 23.63 -8.35 -6.22
CA THR A 310 24.00 -7.50 -5.08
C THR A 310 25.52 -7.43 -4.90
N ALA A 311 26.23 -8.58 -4.99
CA ALA A 311 27.69 -8.63 -4.86
C ALA A 311 28.41 -7.85 -5.97
N THR A 312 27.83 -7.78 -7.17
CA THR A 312 28.37 -7.02 -8.31
C THR A 312 27.89 -5.57 -8.37
N ALA A 313 27.00 -5.15 -7.45
CA ALA A 313 26.34 -3.85 -7.47
C ALA A 313 25.76 -3.51 -8.86
N ASP A 314 25.02 -4.46 -9.45
CA ASP A 314 24.44 -4.29 -10.80
C ASP A 314 23.53 -3.04 -10.83
N PRO A 315 23.84 -2.02 -11.65
CA PRO A 315 23.09 -0.75 -11.67
C PRO A 315 21.65 -0.89 -12.20
N LYS A 316 21.28 -2.07 -12.71
CA LYS A 316 19.92 -2.37 -13.16
C LYS A 316 19.02 -2.87 -12.02
N VAL A 317 19.61 -3.11 -10.84
CA VAL A 317 18.87 -3.48 -9.62
C VAL A 317 18.58 -2.23 -8.81
N MET A 318 17.37 -2.11 -8.34
CA MET A 318 16.98 -1.12 -7.32
C MET A 318 16.03 -1.77 -6.30
N THR A 319 15.89 -1.15 -5.15
CA THR A 319 14.98 -1.60 -4.10
C THR A 319 14.01 -0.50 -3.74
N MET A 320 12.83 -0.89 -3.28
CA MET A 320 11.86 0.01 -2.67
C MET A 320 11.23 -0.66 -1.44
N SER A 321 10.81 0.13 -0.46
CA SER A 321 10.03 -0.41 0.65
C SER A 321 8.72 -1.02 0.14
N ALA A 322 8.38 -2.21 0.62
CA ALA A 322 7.07 -2.83 0.42
C ALA A 322 6.02 -2.28 1.40
N GLY A 323 6.44 -1.48 2.40
CA GLY A 323 5.59 -1.05 3.51
C GLY A 323 5.16 -2.20 4.44
N ARG A 324 5.47 -3.45 4.08
CA ARG A 324 5.05 -4.63 4.82
C ARG A 324 5.98 -4.88 6.00
N THR A 325 5.39 -4.98 7.20
CA THR A 325 6.10 -5.33 8.43
C THR A 325 5.73 -6.74 8.88
N ALA A 326 6.72 -7.52 9.27
CA ALA A 326 6.56 -8.83 9.86
C ALA A 326 6.67 -8.75 11.39
N PHE A 327 5.72 -9.38 12.06
CA PHE A 327 5.58 -9.37 13.51
C PHE A 327 5.53 -10.78 14.07
N LEU A 328 5.99 -10.95 15.30
CA LEU A 328 5.57 -12.03 16.17
C LEU A 328 4.46 -11.47 17.07
N PHE A 329 3.21 -11.83 16.80
CA PHE A 329 2.07 -11.43 17.62
C PHE A 329 2.09 -12.16 18.95
N ILE A 330 1.71 -11.47 20.03
CA ILE A 330 1.68 -11.99 21.38
C ILE A 330 0.23 -12.03 21.86
N ASN A 331 -0.26 -13.18 22.28
CA ASN A 331 -1.57 -13.32 22.89
C ASN A 331 -1.57 -12.71 24.28
N THR A 332 -1.97 -11.44 24.38
CA THR A 332 -1.88 -10.65 25.63
C THR A 332 -2.86 -11.10 26.71
N VAL A 333 -3.82 -11.97 26.38
CA VAL A 333 -4.85 -12.48 27.31
C VAL A 333 -4.69 -13.96 27.63
N SER A 334 -3.68 -14.64 27.08
CA SER A 334 -3.43 -16.07 27.34
C SER A 334 -3.31 -16.38 28.82
N GLU A 335 -4.02 -17.41 29.26
CA GLU A 335 -3.90 -17.97 30.64
C GLU A 335 -2.78 -19.04 30.75
N ASN A 336 -2.14 -19.37 29.63
CA ASN A 336 -1.02 -20.32 29.63
C ASN A 336 0.13 -19.80 30.54
N ASN A 337 0.89 -20.70 31.12
CA ASN A 337 1.95 -20.35 32.08
C ASN A 337 1.51 -19.38 33.20
N ASN A 338 0.30 -19.60 33.74
CA ASN A 338 -0.32 -18.73 34.77
C ASN A 338 -0.47 -17.27 34.32
N GLY A 339 -0.78 -17.05 33.03
CA GLY A 339 -0.97 -15.71 32.47
C GLY A 339 0.35 -14.95 32.22
N ALA A 340 1.44 -15.66 31.95
CA ALA A 340 2.76 -15.07 31.76
C ALA A 340 2.76 -13.89 30.76
N LEU A 341 2.05 -14.03 29.64
CA LEU A 341 2.00 -13.00 28.60
C LEU A 341 1.16 -11.76 28.96
N LYS A 342 0.42 -11.79 30.08
CA LYS A 342 -0.24 -10.61 30.64
C LYS A 342 0.76 -9.67 31.32
N ASP A 343 1.91 -10.19 31.78
CA ASP A 343 2.99 -9.40 32.39
C ASP A 343 3.81 -8.71 31.29
N LEU A 344 3.88 -7.38 31.35
CA LEU A 344 4.64 -6.56 30.40
C LEU A 344 6.12 -6.98 30.33
N ARG A 345 6.73 -7.36 31.44
CA ARG A 345 8.15 -7.76 31.46
C ARG A 345 8.41 -9.01 30.63
N VAL A 346 7.45 -9.97 30.59
CA VAL A 346 7.54 -11.14 29.72
C VAL A 346 7.46 -10.75 28.24
N ARG A 347 6.55 -9.84 27.88
CA ARG A 347 6.45 -9.33 26.50
C ARG A 347 7.69 -8.53 26.07
N GLN A 348 8.26 -7.75 26.99
CA GLN A 348 9.52 -7.05 26.75
C GLN A 348 10.68 -8.06 26.60
N ALA A 349 10.70 -9.15 27.38
CA ALA A 349 11.69 -10.20 27.23
C ALA A 349 11.65 -10.84 25.83
N LEU A 350 10.47 -11.05 25.24
CA LEU A 350 10.34 -11.55 23.86
C LEU A 350 10.94 -10.56 22.85
N ASN A 351 10.75 -9.25 23.05
CA ASN A 351 11.32 -8.20 22.20
C ASN A 351 12.86 -8.16 22.30
N TYR A 352 13.45 -8.39 23.48
CA TYR A 352 14.90 -8.49 23.64
C TYR A 352 15.47 -9.82 23.12
N ALA A 353 14.69 -10.92 23.19
CA ALA A 353 15.17 -12.25 22.79
C ALA A 353 15.31 -12.45 21.28
N ILE A 354 14.59 -11.69 20.45
CA ILE A 354 14.52 -11.91 19.01
C ILE A 354 15.84 -11.50 18.31
N ASP A 355 16.38 -12.37 17.47
CA ASP A 355 17.50 -12.07 16.57
C ASP A 355 16.96 -11.60 15.21
N LYS A 356 16.78 -10.29 15.06
CA LYS A 356 16.30 -9.67 13.83
C LYS A 356 17.33 -9.79 12.71
N ALA A 357 18.62 -9.76 13.03
CA ALA A 357 19.69 -9.87 12.05
C ALA A 357 19.69 -11.27 11.40
N ALA A 358 19.54 -12.35 12.21
CA ALA A 358 19.40 -13.70 11.68
C ALA A 358 18.16 -13.86 10.80
N LEU A 359 17.03 -13.25 11.18
CA LEU A 359 15.79 -13.27 10.39
C LEU A 359 15.94 -12.52 9.06
N VAL A 360 16.61 -11.37 9.06
CA VAL A 360 16.97 -10.66 7.81
C VAL A 360 17.88 -11.52 6.92
N GLN A 361 18.86 -12.21 7.49
CA GLN A 361 19.71 -13.13 6.71
C GLN A 361 18.92 -14.31 6.16
N GLN A 362 17.97 -14.84 6.93
CA GLN A 362 17.07 -15.92 6.48
C GLN A 362 16.21 -15.49 5.28
N MET A 363 15.82 -14.21 5.20
CA MET A 363 15.10 -13.64 4.06
C MET A 363 15.96 -13.46 2.81
N GLY A 364 17.28 -13.50 2.92
CA GLY A 364 18.21 -13.26 1.81
C GLY A 364 19.09 -12.01 2.00
N GLY A 365 19.08 -11.44 3.21
CA GLY A 365 19.93 -10.32 3.62
C GLY A 365 19.29 -8.94 3.45
N PRO A 366 20.09 -7.88 3.69
CA PRO A 366 19.56 -6.51 3.83
C PRO A 366 19.01 -5.91 2.53
N THR A 367 19.19 -6.55 1.39
CA THR A 367 18.60 -6.13 0.11
C THR A 367 17.09 -6.41 0.05
N VAL A 368 16.62 -7.44 0.75
CA VAL A 368 15.21 -7.89 0.71
C VAL A 368 14.47 -7.69 2.02
N ALA A 369 15.18 -7.44 3.11
CA ALA A 369 14.56 -7.15 4.40
C ALA A 369 15.45 -6.23 5.24
N GLN A 370 14.85 -5.41 6.09
CA GLN A 370 15.57 -4.56 7.04
C GLN A 370 15.02 -4.82 8.45
N PRO A 371 15.86 -4.75 9.52
CA PRO A 371 15.36 -4.85 10.88
C PRO A 371 14.28 -3.80 11.15
N GLN A 372 13.22 -4.18 11.88
CA GLN A 372 12.11 -3.30 12.19
C GLN A 372 11.88 -3.23 13.71
N ASN A 373 11.56 -2.02 14.22
CA ASN A 373 11.40 -1.76 15.65
C ASN A 373 10.00 -1.25 16.05
N GLY A 374 9.22 -0.80 15.07
CA GLY A 374 7.85 -0.29 15.26
C GLY A 374 6.81 -1.08 14.46
N ILE A 375 5.54 -0.72 14.63
CA ILE A 375 4.45 -1.31 13.85
C ILE A 375 4.32 -0.72 12.45
N PHE A 376 4.80 0.52 12.24
CA PHE A 376 4.83 1.15 10.93
C PHE A 376 6.19 0.95 10.27
N GLY A 377 6.19 0.49 9.03
CA GLY A 377 7.38 0.39 8.20
C GLY A 377 7.66 1.67 7.40
N PRO A 378 8.85 1.77 6.77
CA PRO A 378 9.17 2.87 5.87
C PRO A 378 8.10 3.04 4.78
N GLY A 379 7.73 4.28 4.45
CA GLY A 379 6.67 4.61 3.50
C GLY A 379 5.26 4.67 4.10
N VAL A 380 5.09 4.36 5.39
CA VAL A 380 3.83 4.55 6.11
C VAL A 380 3.87 5.88 6.87
N LEU A 381 2.83 6.69 6.74
CA LEU A 381 2.74 7.98 7.45
C LEU A 381 2.86 7.77 8.96
N GLY A 382 3.76 8.50 9.60
CA GLY A 382 4.06 8.33 11.02
C GLY A 382 5.25 7.42 11.31
N PHE A 383 5.77 6.70 10.28
CA PHE A 383 7.04 6.00 10.44
C PHE A 383 8.15 6.95 10.88
N HIS A 384 8.89 6.56 11.89
CA HIS A 384 10.13 7.21 12.32
C HIS A 384 11.04 6.18 12.99
N GLU A 385 12.32 6.41 12.94
CA GLU A 385 13.27 5.51 13.57
C GLU A 385 13.25 5.66 15.08
N PHE A 386 13.00 4.57 15.80
CA PHE A 386 13.17 4.47 17.25
C PHE A 386 13.49 3.02 17.63
N ASP A 387 14.03 2.80 18.81
CA ASP A 387 14.32 1.46 19.32
C ASP A 387 14.14 1.44 20.85
N LEU A 388 13.07 0.80 21.32
CA LEU A 388 12.79 0.60 22.76
C LEU A 388 13.49 -0.65 23.31
N TYR A 389 13.94 -1.55 22.46
CA TYR A 389 14.55 -2.84 22.81
C TYR A 389 15.89 -3.04 22.10
N PRO A 390 16.85 -2.11 22.32
CA PRO A 390 18.10 -2.11 21.57
C PRO A 390 18.95 -3.35 21.90
N SER A 391 19.57 -3.88 20.84
CA SER A 391 20.60 -4.94 20.95
C SER A 391 21.72 -4.69 19.95
N GLU A 392 22.93 -5.17 20.24
CA GLU A 392 24.07 -4.97 19.37
C GLU A 392 23.84 -5.68 18.01
N GLY A 393 23.90 -4.91 16.94
CA GLY A 393 23.69 -5.41 15.58
C GLY A 393 22.30 -6.03 15.33
N HIS A 394 21.30 -5.72 16.15
CA HIS A 394 19.96 -6.33 16.10
C HIS A 394 19.94 -7.86 16.32
N ALA A 395 20.97 -8.41 16.98
CA ALA A 395 21.11 -9.85 17.21
C ALA A 395 20.37 -10.37 18.46
N GLY A 396 19.59 -9.51 19.10
CA GLY A 396 18.92 -9.81 20.38
C GLY A 396 19.84 -9.59 21.60
N ASP A 397 19.22 -9.58 22.78
CA ASP A 397 19.89 -9.54 24.10
C ASP A 397 19.28 -10.61 25.00
N PRO A 398 19.72 -11.88 24.87
CA PRO A 398 19.16 -12.98 25.63
C PRO A 398 19.47 -12.88 27.14
N GLU A 399 20.51 -12.16 27.55
CA GLU A 399 20.80 -11.93 28.97
C GLU A 399 19.77 -10.99 29.60
N LYS A 400 19.45 -9.90 28.91
CA LYS A 400 18.40 -8.97 29.31
C LYS A 400 17.04 -9.66 29.35
N ALA A 401 16.73 -10.47 28.34
CA ALA A 401 15.49 -11.24 28.28
C ALA A 401 15.36 -12.19 29.47
N ARG A 402 16.41 -12.98 29.81
CA ARG A 402 16.41 -13.86 31.00
C ARG A 402 16.22 -13.07 32.28
N ALA A 403 16.85 -11.92 32.43
CA ALA A 403 16.69 -11.07 33.61
C ALA A 403 15.22 -10.64 33.79
N LEU A 404 14.57 -10.18 32.73
CA LEU A 404 13.15 -9.78 32.75
C LEU A 404 12.22 -10.96 33.07
N LEU A 405 12.48 -12.15 32.52
CA LEU A 405 11.73 -13.36 32.86
C LEU A 405 11.88 -13.73 34.34
N ALA A 406 13.10 -13.66 34.87
CA ALA A 406 13.34 -13.93 36.30
C ALA A 406 12.61 -12.91 37.20
N GLU A 407 12.64 -11.62 36.86
CA GLU A 407 11.89 -10.57 37.57
C GLU A 407 10.37 -10.76 37.48
N ALA A 408 9.88 -11.35 36.39
CA ALA A 408 8.46 -11.70 36.20
C ALA A 408 8.06 -13.00 36.94
N GLY A 409 9.02 -13.73 37.54
CA GLY A 409 8.75 -14.95 38.27
C GLY A 409 9.04 -16.25 37.51
N TYR A 410 9.75 -16.17 36.39
CA TYR A 410 10.11 -17.31 35.52
C TYR A 410 11.62 -17.49 35.40
N PRO A 411 12.36 -17.68 36.51
CA PRO A 411 13.83 -17.80 36.50
C PRO A 411 14.35 -19.05 35.73
N ASP A 412 13.49 -20.10 35.66
CA ASP A 412 13.80 -21.35 34.95
C ASP A 412 13.33 -21.33 33.47
N GLY A 413 12.83 -20.18 32.99
CA GLY A 413 12.27 -20.00 31.64
C GLY A 413 10.80 -20.36 31.53
N ILE A 414 10.25 -20.28 30.31
CA ILE A 414 8.84 -20.58 29.98
C ILE A 414 8.74 -21.39 28.68
N THR A 415 7.62 -22.10 28.52
CA THR A 415 7.27 -22.76 27.25
C THR A 415 6.06 -22.09 26.62
N LEU A 416 6.18 -21.67 25.35
CA LEU A 416 5.13 -20.97 24.61
C LEU A 416 4.71 -21.77 23.38
N LYS A 417 3.41 -21.80 23.09
CA LYS A 417 2.83 -22.40 21.87
C LYS A 417 2.97 -21.45 20.71
N MET A 418 3.59 -21.91 19.62
CA MET A 418 3.76 -21.14 18.38
C MET A 418 3.28 -21.92 17.16
N PRO A 419 2.00 -21.78 16.75
CA PRO A 419 1.56 -22.25 15.46
C PRO A 419 2.21 -21.40 14.36
N TYR A 420 2.52 -22.03 13.21
CA TYR A 420 3.02 -21.32 12.03
C TYR A 420 2.53 -21.97 10.74
N ARG A 421 2.44 -21.19 9.68
CA ARG A 421 2.03 -21.67 8.37
C ARG A 421 3.13 -22.53 7.75
N ASN A 422 2.84 -23.78 7.44
CA ASN A 422 3.81 -24.70 6.81
C ASN A 422 3.86 -24.46 5.29
N GLN A 423 4.32 -23.29 4.89
CA GLN A 423 4.46 -22.89 3.48
C GLN A 423 5.57 -21.86 3.29
N ASN A 424 6.11 -21.78 2.08
CA ASN A 424 7.22 -20.88 1.70
C ASN A 424 8.41 -21.06 2.67
N ASN A 425 9.04 -19.96 3.10
CA ASN A 425 10.15 -19.91 4.04
C ASN A 425 9.72 -19.80 5.51
N MET A 426 8.44 -19.97 5.81
CA MET A 426 7.93 -19.83 7.19
C MET A 426 8.44 -20.92 8.14
N PRO A 427 8.65 -22.19 7.72
CA PRO A 427 9.30 -23.18 8.58
C PRO A 427 10.71 -22.76 9.04
N GLU A 428 11.52 -22.20 8.15
CA GLU A 428 12.88 -21.72 8.45
C GLU A 428 12.85 -20.48 9.35
N ILE A 429 11.91 -19.55 9.11
CA ILE A 429 11.66 -18.38 9.98
C ILE A 429 11.27 -18.86 11.39
N ALA A 430 10.37 -19.83 11.51
CA ALA A 430 9.93 -20.37 12.80
C ALA A 430 11.10 -21.03 13.57
N GLN A 431 11.97 -21.75 12.88
CA GLN A 431 13.18 -22.34 13.48
C GLN A 431 14.19 -21.27 13.93
N THR A 432 14.36 -20.20 13.14
CA THR A 432 15.24 -19.07 13.50
C THR A 432 14.72 -18.37 14.75
N ILE A 433 13.41 -18.12 14.83
CA ILE A 433 12.76 -17.57 16.04
C ILE A 433 12.95 -18.51 17.24
N GLN A 434 12.74 -19.82 17.04
CA GLN A 434 12.92 -20.83 18.11
C GLN A 434 14.35 -20.82 18.66
N ALA A 435 15.37 -20.75 17.79
CA ALA A 435 16.76 -20.71 18.18
C ALA A 435 17.07 -19.46 19.03
N ALA A 436 16.64 -18.28 18.59
CA ALA A 436 16.85 -17.02 19.32
C ALA A 436 16.14 -17.04 20.70
N MET A 437 14.90 -17.48 20.75
CA MET A 437 14.12 -17.57 21.98
C MET A 437 14.74 -18.57 22.98
N ALA A 438 15.30 -19.69 22.50
CA ALA A 438 15.93 -20.70 23.36
C ALA A 438 17.14 -20.14 24.11
N GLU A 439 17.92 -19.23 23.53
CA GLU A 439 19.03 -18.55 24.19
C GLU A 439 18.56 -17.69 25.39
N ALA A 440 17.35 -17.19 25.33
CA ALA A 440 16.73 -16.45 26.41
C ALA A 440 16.00 -17.33 27.46
N GLY A 441 16.05 -18.67 27.31
CA GLY A 441 15.31 -19.59 28.19
C GLY A 441 13.83 -19.74 27.84
N ILE A 442 13.43 -19.35 26.63
CA ILE A 442 12.06 -19.50 26.13
C ILE A 442 12.00 -20.68 25.18
N THR A 443 11.32 -21.74 25.59
CA THR A 443 11.07 -22.93 24.76
C THR A 443 9.85 -22.70 23.89
N LEU A 444 9.96 -22.91 22.56
CA LEU A 444 8.81 -22.81 21.66
C LEU A 444 8.28 -24.20 21.28
N ASP A 445 7.01 -24.45 21.55
CA ASP A 445 6.25 -25.60 21.05
C ASP A 445 5.71 -25.25 19.65
N LEU A 446 6.45 -25.67 18.62
CA LEU A 446 6.18 -25.34 17.23
C LEU A 446 5.11 -26.25 16.64
N THR A 447 4.02 -25.68 16.13
CA THR A 447 2.95 -26.42 15.47
C THR A 447 2.80 -26.01 14.01
N PRO A 448 3.33 -26.80 13.04
CA PRO A 448 3.14 -26.54 11.61
C PRO A 448 1.71 -26.83 11.18
N VAL A 449 1.05 -25.88 10.52
CA VAL A 449 -0.34 -26.01 10.07
C VAL A 449 -0.52 -25.45 8.65
N THR A 450 -1.62 -25.82 8.00
CA THR A 450 -1.99 -25.19 6.72
C THR A 450 -2.34 -23.71 6.92
N ALA A 451 -2.28 -22.88 5.87
CA ALA A 451 -2.68 -21.48 5.99
C ALA A 451 -4.13 -21.31 6.44
N SER A 452 -5.05 -22.16 5.96
CA SER A 452 -6.45 -22.16 6.36
C SER A 452 -6.61 -22.47 7.85
N ASP A 453 -5.96 -23.53 8.34
CA ASP A 453 -6.01 -23.92 9.77
C ASP A 453 -5.36 -22.87 10.68
N TYR A 454 -4.28 -22.23 10.21
CA TYR A 454 -3.60 -21.16 10.93
C TYR A 454 -4.55 -20.03 11.29
N TYR A 455 -5.31 -19.56 10.32
CA TYR A 455 -6.28 -18.50 10.57
C TYR A 455 -7.53 -19.02 11.30
N SER A 456 -8.19 -20.05 10.78
CA SER A 456 -9.49 -20.49 11.30
C SER A 456 -9.43 -21.12 12.70
N LYS A 457 -8.34 -21.85 13.02
CA LYS A 457 -8.20 -22.57 14.30
C LYS A 457 -7.41 -21.80 15.35
N PHE A 458 -6.62 -20.79 14.97
CA PHE A 458 -5.78 -20.07 15.92
C PHE A 458 -6.07 -18.57 15.94
N MET A 459 -6.02 -17.87 14.78
CA MET A 459 -5.93 -16.42 14.76
C MET A 459 -7.28 -15.69 14.74
N THR A 460 -8.19 -16.05 13.83
CA THR A 460 -9.38 -15.23 13.54
C THR A 460 -10.54 -15.44 14.51
N ASN A 461 -10.50 -16.48 15.32
CA ASN A 461 -11.53 -16.71 16.32
C ASN A 461 -11.08 -16.17 17.69
N PRO A 462 -11.68 -15.08 18.20
CA PRO A 462 -11.31 -14.49 19.49
C PRO A 462 -11.36 -15.48 20.66
N ARG A 463 -12.27 -16.46 20.60
CA ARG A 463 -12.37 -17.51 21.62
C ARG A 463 -11.09 -18.34 21.71
N ASN A 464 -10.46 -18.68 20.57
CA ASN A 464 -9.22 -19.45 20.54
C ASN A 464 -8.07 -18.67 21.18
N THR A 465 -8.04 -17.35 21.00
CA THR A 465 -7.10 -16.44 21.67
C THR A 465 -7.35 -16.45 23.19
N GLN A 466 -8.58 -16.27 23.63
CA GLN A 466 -8.95 -16.26 25.05
C GLN A 466 -8.72 -17.61 25.75
N GLU A 467 -8.96 -18.73 25.06
CA GLU A 467 -8.71 -20.08 25.59
C GLU A 467 -7.23 -20.50 25.53
N GLY A 468 -6.33 -19.65 25.03
CA GLY A 468 -4.88 -19.92 24.95
C GLY A 468 -4.53 -21.05 23.98
N ALA A 469 -5.22 -21.14 22.83
CA ALA A 469 -4.89 -22.09 21.78
C ALA A 469 -3.47 -21.82 21.21
N TRP A 470 -3.01 -20.58 21.31
CA TRP A 470 -1.68 -20.12 20.92
C TRP A 470 -1.17 -19.06 21.92
N ASP A 471 0.13 -18.85 21.97
CA ASP A 471 0.79 -17.85 22.81
C ASP A 471 1.47 -16.76 21.98
N ILE A 472 2.23 -17.15 20.98
CA ILE A 472 2.86 -16.24 20.02
C ILE A 472 2.68 -16.79 18.61
N ALA A 473 2.68 -15.89 17.60
CA ALA A 473 2.41 -16.32 16.22
C ALA A 473 3.05 -15.36 15.18
N PRO A 474 3.80 -15.87 14.18
CA PRO A 474 4.38 -15.05 13.13
C PRO A 474 3.31 -14.57 12.14
N VAL A 475 3.12 -13.25 12.04
CA VAL A 475 2.18 -12.59 11.14
C VAL A 475 2.90 -11.48 10.38
N GLY A 476 2.44 -11.11 9.22
CA GLY A 476 2.89 -9.92 8.51
C GLY A 476 1.70 -9.12 8.02
N TRP A 477 1.87 -7.81 7.95
CA TRP A 477 0.86 -6.90 7.44
C TRP A 477 1.43 -5.95 6.41
N ALA A 478 0.75 -5.83 5.28
CA ALA A 478 1.00 -4.79 4.29
C ALA A 478 -0.07 -3.71 4.44
N PRO A 479 0.30 -2.42 4.37
CA PRO A 479 -0.70 -1.36 4.32
C PRO A 479 -1.62 -1.51 3.10
N ASP A 480 -2.90 -1.18 3.26
CA ASP A 480 -3.88 -1.33 2.18
C ASP A 480 -3.79 -0.20 1.14
N TRP A 481 -3.17 0.93 1.50
CA TRP A 481 -2.83 2.02 0.57
C TRP A 481 -1.47 2.63 0.91
N VAL A 482 -0.96 3.47 0.03
CA VAL A 482 0.39 4.05 0.12
C VAL A 482 0.35 5.42 0.80
N GLY A 483 1.41 5.78 1.53
CA GLY A 483 1.54 7.07 2.21
C GLY A 483 0.71 7.14 3.49
N GLY A 484 -0.51 7.63 3.41
CA GLY A 484 -1.40 7.83 4.57
C GLY A 484 -1.93 6.58 5.25
N ALA A 485 -1.31 5.43 5.07
CA ALA A 485 -1.84 4.11 5.40
C ALA A 485 -1.75 3.68 6.88
N ALA A 486 -1.30 4.54 7.80
CA ALA A 486 -1.14 4.17 9.21
C ALA A 486 -2.45 3.64 9.84
N ARG A 487 -3.60 4.19 9.43
CA ARG A 487 -4.91 3.70 9.86
C ARG A 487 -5.15 2.25 9.45
N SER A 488 -4.78 1.85 8.22
CA SER A 488 -4.96 0.49 7.73
C SER A 488 -4.03 -0.53 8.39
N VAL A 489 -2.97 -0.07 9.06
CA VAL A 489 -2.11 -0.90 9.90
C VAL A 489 -2.65 -0.96 11.33
N PHE A 490 -2.91 0.19 11.95
CA PHE A 490 -3.28 0.26 13.37
C PHE A 490 -4.71 -0.24 13.63
N GLN A 491 -5.69 0.27 12.88
CA GLN A 491 -7.10 0.05 13.20
C GLN A 491 -7.49 -1.44 13.19
N PRO A 492 -7.17 -2.26 12.18
CA PRO A 492 -7.56 -3.66 12.19
C PRO A 492 -6.80 -4.52 13.19
N GLN A 493 -5.57 -4.17 13.57
CA GLN A 493 -4.67 -5.04 14.32
C GLN A 493 -4.49 -4.63 15.80
N PHE A 494 -4.62 -3.35 16.12
CA PHE A 494 -4.25 -2.80 17.43
C PHE A 494 -5.34 -1.92 18.05
N SER A 495 -6.41 -1.57 17.33
CA SER A 495 -7.52 -0.83 17.94
C SER A 495 -8.54 -1.77 18.58
N PHE A 496 -9.23 -1.24 19.61
CA PHE A 496 -10.31 -1.93 20.27
C PHE A 496 -11.47 -0.96 20.53
N ASP A 497 -12.64 -1.27 20.02
CA ASP A 497 -13.85 -0.43 20.09
C ASP A 497 -14.95 -1.07 20.96
N GLY A 498 -14.58 -1.98 21.87
CA GLY A 498 -15.50 -2.77 22.68
C GLY A 498 -15.91 -4.09 22.03
N ARG A 499 -15.44 -4.38 20.83
CA ARG A 499 -15.67 -5.64 20.10
C ARG A 499 -14.33 -6.29 19.77
N HIS A 500 -14.28 -7.62 19.80
CA HIS A 500 -13.10 -8.35 19.34
C HIS A 500 -13.00 -8.25 17.81
N GLN A 501 -11.99 -7.55 17.33
CA GLN A 501 -11.72 -7.38 15.90
C GLN A 501 -11.14 -8.67 15.32
N THR A 502 -11.52 -9.00 14.10
CA THR A 502 -11.07 -10.23 13.44
C THR A 502 -9.54 -10.29 13.24
N TYR A 503 -8.89 -9.13 13.09
CA TYR A 503 -7.45 -9.01 12.88
C TYR A 503 -6.68 -8.53 14.11
N ASN A 504 -7.35 -8.09 15.18
CA ASN A 504 -6.69 -7.84 16.46
C ASN A 504 -6.46 -9.17 17.18
N TYR A 505 -5.58 -9.98 16.61
CA TYR A 505 -5.29 -11.32 17.12
C TYR A 505 -4.68 -11.32 18.51
N THR A 506 -4.04 -10.23 18.90
CA THR A 506 -3.38 -10.08 20.21
C THR A 506 -4.36 -9.81 21.35
N ASP A 507 -5.60 -9.47 21.04
CA ASP A 507 -6.62 -8.94 21.97
C ASP A 507 -6.11 -7.70 22.76
N TYR A 508 -5.20 -6.92 22.11
CA TYR A 508 -4.62 -5.71 22.67
C TYR A 508 -5.66 -4.60 22.74
N ASN A 509 -5.66 -3.88 23.86
CA ASN A 509 -6.46 -2.67 24.05
C ASN A 509 -5.68 -1.62 24.82
N ASN A 510 -5.60 -0.41 24.28
CA ASN A 510 -5.06 0.77 24.96
C ASN A 510 -5.91 1.98 24.58
N ASP A 511 -6.71 2.47 25.54
CA ASP A 511 -7.63 3.60 25.33
C ASP A 511 -6.88 4.87 24.87
N LYS A 512 -5.65 5.09 25.35
CA LYS A 512 -4.84 6.24 24.96
C LYS A 512 -4.35 6.11 23.51
N ALA A 513 -3.94 4.93 23.09
CA ALA A 513 -3.56 4.68 21.70
C ALA A 513 -4.75 4.88 20.76
N ASN A 514 -5.92 4.37 21.10
CA ASN A 514 -7.17 4.56 20.37
C ASN A 514 -7.56 6.04 20.25
N GLU A 515 -7.44 6.81 21.33
CA GLU A 515 -7.74 8.24 21.33
C GLU A 515 -6.76 9.05 20.47
N ILE A 516 -5.44 8.76 20.54
CA ILE A 516 -4.44 9.45 19.70
C ILE A 516 -4.63 9.05 18.23
N ALA A 517 -4.92 7.77 17.93
CA ALA A 517 -5.21 7.32 16.58
C ALA A 517 -6.43 8.05 15.99
N LYS A 518 -7.49 8.24 16.78
CA LYS A 518 -8.64 9.03 16.36
C LYS A 518 -8.27 10.49 16.06
N GLN A 519 -7.40 11.10 16.88
CA GLN A 519 -6.90 12.45 16.59
C GLN A 519 -6.07 12.47 15.31
N ALA A 520 -5.25 11.43 15.05
CA ALA A 520 -4.45 11.31 13.83
C ALA A 520 -5.32 11.18 12.57
N ILE A 521 -6.40 10.39 12.64
CA ILE A 521 -7.38 10.26 11.53
C ILE A 521 -8.05 11.61 11.24
N ASN A 522 -8.33 12.40 12.28
CA ASN A 522 -9.00 13.68 12.18
C ASN A 522 -8.05 14.87 11.95
N ALA A 523 -6.74 14.63 11.84
CA ALA A 523 -5.76 15.68 11.62
C ALA A 523 -5.98 16.34 10.25
N THR A 524 -5.85 17.66 10.21
CA THR A 524 -6.10 18.46 9.01
C THR A 524 -4.84 18.64 8.14
N THR A 525 -3.67 18.23 8.64
CA THR A 525 -2.41 18.27 7.89
C THR A 525 -1.68 16.94 7.99
N PRO A 526 -0.95 16.52 6.92
CA PRO A 526 -0.15 15.31 6.95
C PRO A 526 0.92 15.30 8.05
N GLU A 527 1.51 16.46 8.37
CA GLU A 527 2.56 16.59 9.40
C GLU A 527 2.00 16.31 10.79
N GLU A 528 0.81 16.82 11.09
CA GLU A 528 0.14 16.55 12.37
C GLU A 528 -0.30 15.09 12.46
N ALA A 529 -0.85 14.54 11.39
CA ALA A 529 -1.19 13.13 11.31
C ALA A 529 0.06 12.24 11.54
N ALA A 530 1.17 12.54 10.85
CA ALA A 530 2.42 11.80 11.00
C ALA A 530 2.94 11.82 12.44
N ARG A 531 2.92 13.00 13.09
CA ARG A 531 3.34 13.14 14.48
C ARG A 531 2.50 12.27 15.42
N LEU A 532 1.18 12.31 15.27
CA LEU A 532 0.25 11.55 16.11
C LEU A 532 0.36 10.04 15.87
N TRP A 533 0.48 9.61 14.62
CA TRP A 533 0.73 8.20 14.30
C TRP A 533 2.07 7.70 14.86
N GLY A 534 3.11 8.54 14.83
CA GLY A 534 4.38 8.21 15.48
C GLY A 534 4.24 8.03 17.00
N GLU A 535 3.40 8.84 17.66
CA GLU A 535 3.09 8.66 19.10
C GLU A 535 2.33 7.34 19.35
N VAL A 536 1.42 6.96 18.45
CA VAL A 536 0.71 5.67 18.53
C VAL A 536 1.69 4.50 18.44
N ASP A 537 2.63 4.53 17.46
CA ASP A 537 3.63 3.48 17.28
C ASP A 537 4.46 3.26 18.56
N VAL A 538 5.04 4.33 19.10
CA VAL A 538 5.81 4.26 20.36
C VAL A 538 4.97 3.73 21.51
N LEU A 539 3.70 4.12 21.61
CA LEU A 539 2.82 3.68 22.67
C LEU A 539 2.49 2.20 22.58
N VAL A 540 2.17 1.70 21.38
CA VAL A 540 1.95 0.26 21.14
C VAL A 540 3.21 -0.53 21.50
N MET A 541 4.38 -0.08 21.03
CA MET A 541 5.63 -0.78 21.33
C MET A 541 6.04 -0.69 22.81
N THR A 542 5.61 0.34 23.54
CA THR A 542 5.80 0.42 25.00
C THR A 542 5.02 -0.67 25.73
N ASP A 543 3.82 -1.01 25.25
CA ASP A 543 2.99 -2.09 25.79
C ASP A 543 3.40 -3.48 25.26
N ALA A 544 4.21 -3.52 24.21
CA ALA A 544 4.78 -4.73 23.61
C ALA A 544 3.76 -5.84 23.27
N PRO A 545 2.65 -5.59 22.59
CA PRO A 545 1.74 -6.66 22.17
C PRO A 545 2.30 -7.47 20.99
N VAL A 546 3.36 -6.99 20.37
CA VAL A 546 4.04 -7.63 19.23
C VAL A 546 5.55 -7.50 19.36
N VAL A 547 6.27 -8.34 18.59
CA VAL A 547 7.70 -8.21 18.33
C VAL A 547 7.87 -7.95 16.83
N PRO A 548 8.07 -6.70 16.38
CA PRO A 548 8.45 -6.43 15.00
C PRO A 548 9.85 -7.00 14.76
N TYR A 549 10.07 -7.66 13.62
CA TYR A 549 11.38 -8.23 13.38
C TYR A 549 12.02 -7.80 12.05
N TYR A 550 11.26 -7.67 10.96
CA TYR A 550 11.75 -7.01 9.74
C TYR A 550 10.64 -6.33 8.95
N THR A 551 11.04 -5.37 8.11
CA THR A 551 10.24 -4.87 7.01
C THR A 551 10.78 -5.42 5.69
N GLU A 552 9.88 -5.69 4.74
CA GLU A 552 10.24 -6.26 3.44
C GLU A 552 10.61 -5.18 2.43
N GLN A 553 11.56 -5.52 1.54
CA GLN A 553 11.94 -4.71 0.39
C GLN A 553 11.53 -5.42 -0.90
N VAL A 554 10.96 -4.69 -1.83
CA VAL A 554 10.77 -5.16 -3.20
C VAL A 554 12.07 -4.91 -3.98
N VAL A 555 12.58 -5.95 -4.62
CA VAL A 555 13.75 -5.86 -5.49
C VAL A 555 13.28 -5.76 -6.93
N LEU A 556 13.61 -4.66 -7.57
CA LEU A 556 13.29 -4.38 -8.96
C LEU A 556 14.52 -4.62 -9.83
N TYR A 557 14.32 -5.32 -10.97
CA TYR A 557 15.39 -5.61 -11.91
C TYR A 557 14.92 -5.38 -13.35
N ARG A 558 15.68 -4.60 -14.11
CA ARG A 558 15.36 -4.22 -15.51
C ARG A 558 16.30 -4.82 -16.53
N GLY A 559 15.81 -5.01 -17.73
CA GLY A 559 16.62 -5.40 -18.89
C GLY A 559 17.59 -4.29 -19.34
N PRO A 560 18.60 -4.64 -20.15
CA PRO A 560 19.68 -3.72 -20.55
C PRO A 560 19.21 -2.54 -21.42
N ALA A 561 18.10 -2.69 -22.16
CA ALA A 561 17.57 -1.65 -23.04
C ALA A 561 16.61 -0.68 -22.36
N VAL A 562 16.17 -0.97 -21.14
CA VAL A 562 15.17 -0.17 -20.43
C VAL A 562 15.82 1.03 -19.76
N GLU A 563 15.34 2.20 -20.09
CA GLU A 563 15.73 3.48 -19.51
C GLU A 563 14.53 4.14 -18.79
N ASN A 564 14.82 5.10 -17.91
CA ASN A 564 13.83 5.75 -17.05
C ASN A 564 12.98 4.75 -16.23
N PHE A 565 13.61 3.67 -15.77
CA PHE A 565 12.98 2.68 -14.92
C PHE A 565 12.84 3.24 -13.51
N GLN A 566 11.60 3.52 -13.10
CA GLN A 566 11.27 4.11 -11.81
C GLN A 566 10.33 3.18 -11.03
N PRO A 567 10.46 3.08 -9.70
CA PRO A 567 9.48 2.40 -8.86
C PRO A 567 8.12 3.12 -8.91
N TYR A 568 7.05 2.34 -8.85
CA TYR A 568 5.69 2.84 -8.71
C TYR A 568 5.06 2.30 -7.41
N ALA A 569 4.56 3.20 -6.60
CA ALA A 569 4.15 2.89 -5.24
C ALA A 569 3.05 1.81 -5.14
N LEU A 570 1.96 1.94 -5.92
CA LEU A 570 0.85 1.00 -5.87
C LEU A 570 1.11 -0.30 -6.65
N GLY A 571 2.06 -0.32 -7.60
CA GLY A 571 2.30 -1.47 -8.45
C GLY A 571 3.28 -2.50 -7.88
N GLY A 572 4.01 -2.17 -6.81
CA GLY A 572 5.03 -3.06 -6.23
C GLY A 572 6.14 -3.47 -7.20
N GLN A 573 6.25 -2.82 -8.35
CA GLN A 573 7.19 -3.10 -9.44
C GLN A 573 7.54 -1.81 -10.17
N GLY A 574 8.37 -1.88 -11.22
CA GLY A 574 8.70 -0.71 -12.04
C GLY A 574 7.50 -0.24 -12.88
N ASP A 575 7.41 1.07 -13.09
CA ASP A 575 6.35 1.70 -13.88
C ASP A 575 6.50 1.39 -15.38
N TRP A 576 5.49 0.79 -15.99
CA TRP A 576 5.48 0.49 -17.43
C TRP A 576 5.23 1.72 -18.31
N THR A 577 4.62 2.76 -17.74
CA THR A 577 4.10 3.91 -18.52
C THR A 577 5.13 4.99 -18.78
N ASN A 578 6.24 5.00 -18.04
CA ASN A 578 7.26 6.05 -18.10
C ASN A 578 8.60 5.58 -18.69
N VAL A 579 8.79 4.27 -18.87
CA VAL A 579 10.02 3.73 -19.46
C VAL A 579 10.13 4.04 -20.95
N TRP A 580 11.35 4.05 -21.47
CA TRP A 580 11.65 4.08 -22.89
C TRP A 580 12.78 3.08 -23.21
N LEU A 581 12.94 2.74 -24.48
CA LEU A 581 13.85 1.69 -24.92
C LEU A 581 15.02 2.28 -25.72
N ASN A 582 16.22 2.00 -25.24
CA ASN A 582 17.46 2.39 -25.93
C ASN A 582 17.93 1.23 -26.84
N ARG A 583 17.22 1.03 -27.97
CA ARG A 583 17.53 0.04 -29.00
C ARG A 583 16.94 0.40 -30.34
#